data_654bbb3e2227ef18aa7f0b95c0c4ec3e
#
_entry.id   654bbb3e2227ef18aa7f0b95c0c4ec3e
#
_cell.length_a   1.000
_cell.length_b   1.000
_cell.length_c   1.000
_cell.angle_alpha   90.00
_cell.angle_beta   90.00
_cell.angle_gamma   90.00
#
_symmetry.space_group_name_H-M   'P 1'
#
loop_
_entity.id
_entity.type
_entity.pdbx_description
1 polymer ?
#
loop_
_entity_poly.entity_id
_entity_poly.type
_entity_poly.pdbx_seq_one_letter_code
_entity_poly.pdbx_strand_id
1 'polypeptide(L)'
;MKVITAAKIRDTVSELCIKANLVLRKDVLSALNSAYLKETNKRAKEILGAIVKNAFIAKKEKLAICQDTGLPVVFVEIGQNVRIVGDLKAAILKGVELGYKRGNLRSSIIKNPLLRGKPTDNLAIIHLNFVKGNKLKLMVLPKGFGCENKTQLHMFKPTAKIDEIKEFIISVVKSAGPDACPPFVVGVGIGGTADYACFLAKKALLNKLNAKRYTLNASLESDLLKQINKLNIGPMGLGGKTTALAVDIETYPTHIAGLPVAVNISCHALRSASREI
;
A
#
# COMPACT_ATOMS: atom_id res chain seq x y z
N MET A 1 -1.50 31.81 8.30
CA MET A 1 -1.96 30.80 7.32
C MET A 1 -0.77 30.50 6.38
N LYS A 2 -0.41 29.23 6.20
CA LYS A 2 0.70 28.84 5.34
C LYS A 2 0.24 28.77 3.88
N VAL A 3 0.96 29.43 2.97
CA VAL A 3 0.64 29.45 1.54
C VAL A 3 1.50 28.41 0.82
N ILE A 4 0.85 27.54 0.04
CA ILE A 4 1.52 26.48 -0.75
C ILE A 4 1.05 26.61 -2.20
N THR A 5 1.97 26.68 -3.15
CA THR A 5 1.65 26.83 -4.57
C THR A 5 1.44 25.47 -5.25
N ALA A 6 0.60 25.46 -6.27
CA ALA A 6 0.39 24.30 -7.15
C ALA A 6 1.72 23.79 -7.76
N ALA A 7 2.64 24.68 -8.10
CA ALA A 7 3.98 24.31 -8.60
C ALA A 7 4.77 23.47 -7.57
N LYS A 8 4.78 23.90 -6.28
CA LYS A 8 5.44 23.14 -5.21
C LYS A 8 4.84 21.75 -5.01
N ILE A 9 3.51 21.66 -5.09
CA ILE A 9 2.79 20.37 -4.99
C ILE A 9 3.17 19.46 -6.15
N ARG A 10 3.10 19.97 -7.39
CA ARG A 10 3.50 19.24 -8.60
C ARG A 10 4.90 18.65 -8.48
N ASP A 11 5.86 19.46 -8.11
CA ASP A 11 7.28 19.06 -8.05
C ASP A 11 7.49 18.03 -6.92
N THR A 12 6.85 18.24 -5.78
CA THR A 12 6.88 17.28 -4.66
C THR A 12 6.28 15.92 -5.07
N VAL A 13 5.13 15.90 -5.72
CA VAL A 13 4.50 14.65 -6.19
C VAL A 13 5.40 13.94 -7.21
N SER A 14 6.02 14.68 -8.13
CA SER A 14 6.96 14.12 -9.12
C SER A 14 8.14 13.40 -8.43
N GLU A 15 8.76 14.04 -7.46
CA GLU A 15 9.86 13.44 -6.67
C GLU A 15 9.40 12.21 -5.87
N LEU A 16 8.20 12.27 -5.29
CA LEU A 16 7.65 11.16 -4.52
C LEU A 16 7.33 9.93 -5.41
N CYS A 17 6.83 10.12 -6.63
CA CYS A 17 6.61 9.03 -7.59
C CYS A 17 7.93 8.31 -7.92
N ILE A 18 8.98 9.06 -8.21
CA ILE A 18 10.31 8.52 -8.49
C ILE A 18 10.83 7.78 -7.26
N LYS A 19 10.87 8.46 -6.12
CA LYS A 19 11.39 7.89 -4.87
C LYS A 19 10.67 6.59 -4.47
N ALA A 20 9.35 6.58 -4.56
CA ALA A 20 8.56 5.40 -4.20
C ALA A 20 8.90 4.20 -5.08
N ASN A 21 9.12 4.38 -6.38
CA ASN A 21 9.40 3.29 -7.31
C ASN A 21 10.85 2.80 -7.29
N LEU A 22 11.81 3.64 -6.90
CA LEU A 22 13.24 3.32 -6.95
C LEU A 22 13.83 2.91 -5.60
N VAL A 23 13.18 3.32 -4.50
CA VAL A 23 13.72 3.10 -3.15
C VAL A 23 12.67 2.42 -2.27
N LEU A 24 12.91 1.15 -1.96
CA LEU A 24 12.04 0.42 -1.04
C LEU A 24 12.05 1.10 0.34
N ARG A 25 10.89 1.15 1.00
CA ARG A 25 10.75 1.68 2.35
C ARG A 25 11.69 0.95 3.31
N LYS A 26 12.34 1.71 4.21
CA LYS A 26 13.31 1.15 5.17
C LYS A 26 12.70 0.08 6.08
N ASP A 27 11.46 0.26 6.51
CA ASP A 27 10.75 -0.68 7.37
C ASP A 27 10.42 -1.99 6.63
N VAL A 28 10.00 -1.92 5.35
CA VAL A 28 9.76 -3.09 4.51
C VAL A 28 11.07 -3.85 4.26
N LEU A 29 12.15 -3.14 3.92
CA LEU A 29 13.46 -3.76 3.72
C LEU A 29 13.97 -4.42 5.02
N SER A 30 13.77 -3.79 6.17
CA SER A 30 14.11 -4.37 7.48
C SER A 30 13.31 -5.64 7.77
N ALA A 31 12.00 -5.64 7.46
CA ALA A 31 11.14 -6.81 7.63
C ALA A 31 11.58 -7.96 6.72
N LEU A 32 11.93 -7.68 5.45
CA LEU A 32 12.46 -8.67 4.51
C LEU A 32 13.79 -9.25 4.97
N ASN A 33 14.72 -8.42 5.46
CA ASN A 33 15.98 -8.90 6.03
C ASN A 33 15.75 -9.78 7.27
N SER A 34 14.82 -9.39 8.15
CA SER A 34 14.45 -10.21 9.31
C SER A 34 13.86 -11.57 8.89
N ALA A 35 13.02 -11.57 7.86
CA ALA A 35 12.47 -12.79 7.28
C ALA A 35 13.58 -13.68 6.70
N TYR A 36 14.51 -13.10 5.94
CA TYR A 36 15.67 -13.81 5.39
C TYR A 36 16.53 -14.48 6.47
N LEU A 37 16.82 -13.77 7.56
CA LEU A 37 17.63 -14.31 8.66
C LEU A 37 16.94 -15.47 9.40
N LYS A 38 15.62 -15.41 9.55
CA LYS A 38 14.81 -16.41 10.28
C LYS A 38 14.38 -17.60 9.42
N GLU A 39 14.54 -17.52 8.10
CA GLU A 39 14.11 -18.57 7.18
C GLU A 39 15.08 -19.76 7.24
N THR A 40 14.52 -20.95 7.34
CA THR A 40 15.27 -22.22 7.39
C THR A 40 15.11 -23.07 6.12
N ASN A 41 14.04 -22.83 5.34
CA ASN A 41 13.89 -23.46 4.03
C ASN A 41 14.89 -22.84 3.05
N LYS A 42 15.77 -23.64 2.47
CA LYS A 42 16.87 -23.18 1.60
C LYS A 42 16.34 -22.38 0.40
N ARG A 43 15.33 -22.90 -0.30
CA ARG A 43 14.72 -22.25 -1.48
C ARG A 43 14.07 -20.90 -1.10
N ALA A 44 13.26 -20.88 -0.04
CA ALA A 44 12.63 -19.66 0.44
C ALA A 44 13.65 -18.59 0.86
N LYS A 45 14.76 -19.01 1.49
CA LYS A 45 15.86 -18.13 1.87
C LYS A 45 16.58 -17.54 0.66
N GLU A 46 16.85 -18.33 -0.36
CA GLU A 46 17.44 -17.86 -1.62
C GLU A 46 16.55 -16.81 -2.29
N ILE A 47 15.23 -17.03 -2.33
CA ILE A 47 14.27 -16.07 -2.88
C ILE A 47 14.23 -14.77 -2.07
N LEU A 48 14.18 -14.85 -0.73
CA LEU A 48 14.26 -13.66 0.11
C LEU A 48 15.56 -12.88 -0.12
N GLY A 49 16.68 -13.58 -0.26
CA GLY A 49 17.97 -12.98 -0.59
C GLY A 49 17.93 -12.25 -1.94
N ALA A 50 17.31 -12.85 -2.95
CA ALA A 50 17.13 -12.22 -4.26
C ALA A 50 16.24 -10.96 -4.19
N ILE A 51 15.14 -11.02 -3.44
CA ILE A 51 14.24 -9.86 -3.21
C ILE A 51 14.98 -8.71 -2.54
N VAL A 52 15.75 -8.99 -1.50
CA VAL A 52 16.57 -7.99 -0.79
C VAL A 52 17.62 -7.40 -1.73
N LYS A 53 18.35 -8.25 -2.46
CA LYS A 53 19.35 -7.82 -3.45
C LYS A 53 18.74 -6.93 -4.53
N ASN A 54 17.55 -7.27 -5.03
CA ASN A 54 16.82 -6.45 -6.00
C ASN A 54 16.57 -5.03 -5.49
N ALA A 55 16.16 -4.87 -4.22
CA ALA A 55 15.93 -3.56 -3.64
C ALA A 55 17.22 -2.70 -3.57
N PHE A 56 18.38 -3.32 -3.30
CA PHE A 56 19.68 -2.62 -3.33
C PHE A 56 20.11 -2.24 -4.74
N ILE A 57 19.94 -3.14 -5.72
CA ILE A 57 20.26 -2.87 -7.13
C ILE A 57 19.37 -1.74 -7.65
N ALA A 58 18.05 -1.82 -7.44
CA ALA A 58 17.10 -0.79 -7.86
C ALA A 58 17.52 0.61 -7.37
N LYS A 59 17.86 0.73 -6.08
CA LYS A 59 18.32 1.98 -5.49
C LYS A 59 19.65 2.46 -6.10
N LYS A 60 20.63 1.57 -6.27
CA LYS A 60 21.98 1.89 -6.76
C LYS A 60 21.96 2.32 -8.22
N GLU A 61 21.28 1.53 -9.04
CA GLU A 61 21.23 1.73 -10.50
C GLU A 61 20.09 2.67 -10.93
N LYS A 62 19.30 3.21 -9.97
CA LYS A 62 18.14 4.08 -10.22
C LYS A 62 17.10 3.43 -11.17
N LEU A 63 16.87 2.12 -10.97
CA LEU A 63 15.89 1.34 -11.71
C LEU A 63 14.62 1.14 -10.87
N ALA A 64 13.50 0.90 -11.54
CA ALA A 64 12.26 0.54 -10.84
C ALA A 64 12.41 -0.81 -10.13
N ILE A 65 11.94 -0.90 -8.87
CA ILE A 65 11.99 -2.12 -8.06
C ILE A 65 11.22 -3.27 -8.71
N CYS A 66 10.18 -2.95 -9.48
CA CYS A 66 9.30 -3.89 -10.15
C CYS A 66 8.90 -3.35 -11.53
N GLN A 67 8.70 -4.24 -12.51
CA GLN A 67 8.18 -3.89 -13.84
C GLN A 67 6.77 -3.29 -13.80
N ASP A 68 5.95 -3.68 -12.82
CA ASP A 68 4.68 -3.01 -12.53
C ASP A 68 4.94 -1.80 -11.66
N THR A 69 5.07 -0.62 -12.25
CA THR A 69 5.28 0.63 -11.54
C THR A 69 4.00 1.20 -10.91
N GLY A 70 2.92 0.46 -11.03
CA GLY A 70 1.66 0.65 -10.31
C GLY A 70 0.80 1.80 -10.82
N LEU A 71 -0.46 1.80 -10.37
CA LEU A 71 -1.34 2.96 -10.46
C LEU A 71 -1.07 3.87 -9.25
N PRO A 72 -0.71 5.16 -9.46
CA PRO A 72 -0.46 6.06 -8.35
C PRO A 72 -1.73 6.35 -7.55
N VAL A 73 -1.69 6.07 -6.27
CA VAL A 73 -2.69 6.53 -5.31
C VAL A 73 -2.03 7.62 -4.46
N VAL A 74 -2.60 8.82 -4.49
CA VAL A 74 -2.07 10.00 -3.80
C VAL A 74 -2.99 10.33 -2.63
N PHE A 75 -2.48 10.23 -1.42
CA PHE A 75 -3.17 10.67 -0.21
C PHE A 75 -2.66 12.05 0.17
N VAL A 76 -3.58 12.96 0.41
CA VAL A 76 -3.29 14.35 0.74
C VAL A 76 -3.96 14.70 2.07
N GLU A 77 -3.15 15.02 3.07
CA GLU A 77 -3.64 15.59 4.33
C GLU A 77 -3.42 17.11 4.29
N ILE A 78 -4.51 17.85 4.34
CA ILE A 78 -4.51 19.32 4.25
C ILE A 78 -4.80 19.90 5.61
N GLY A 79 -3.82 20.62 6.18
CA GLY A 79 -4.00 21.36 7.41
C GLY A 79 -5.01 22.51 7.23
N GLN A 80 -5.92 22.69 8.18
CA GLN A 80 -6.98 23.71 8.10
C GLN A 80 -6.44 25.16 7.94
N ASN A 81 -5.18 25.38 8.31
CA ASN A 81 -4.50 26.68 8.17
C ASN A 81 -3.58 26.74 6.94
N VAL A 82 -3.79 25.87 5.95
CA VAL A 82 -3.10 25.87 4.66
C VAL A 82 -3.99 26.54 3.61
N ARG A 83 -3.38 27.46 2.85
CA ARG A 83 -3.97 28.03 1.63
C ARG A 83 -3.23 27.50 0.42
N ILE A 84 -3.93 26.83 -0.47
CA ILE A 84 -3.38 26.34 -1.74
C ILE A 84 -3.66 27.42 -2.81
N VAL A 85 -2.60 27.80 -3.55
CA VAL A 85 -2.70 28.74 -4.66
C VAL A 85 -2.53 27.95 -5.98
N GLY A 86 -3.59 27.97 -6.78
CA GLY A 86 -3.72 27.22 -8.02
C GLY A 86 -4.55 25.95 -7.87
N ASP A 87 -4.62 25.15 -8.93
CA ASP A 87 -5.42 23.91 -8.97
C ASP A 87 -4.63 22.73 -8.38
N LEU A 88 -5.10 22.27 -7.22
CA LEU A 88 -4.51 21.13 -6.50
C LEU A 88 -4.56 19.82 -7.32
N LYS A 89 -5.71 19.54 -7.93
CA LYS A 89 -5.90 18.29 -8.70
C LYS A 89 -5.02 18.26 -9.94
N ALA A 90 -5.02 19.35 -10.71
CA ALA A 90 -4.17 19.49 -11.88
C ALA A 90 -2.67 19.41 -11.52
N ALA A 91 -2.26 20.02 -10.40
CA ALA A 91 -0.88 19.95 -9.91
C ALA A 91 -0.45 18.53 -9.57
N ILE A 92 -1.31 17.76 -8.86
CA ILE A 92 -1.04 16.37 -8.53
C ILE A 92 -0.91 15.52 -9.80
N LEU A 93 -1.88 15.60 -10.72
CA LEU A 93 -1.86 14.83 -11.97
C LEU A 93 -0.64 15.15 -12.83
N LYS A 94 -0.29 16.44 -12.94
CA LYS A 94 0.92 16.86 -13.65
C LYS A 94 2.20 16.40 -12.94
N GLY A 95 2.21 16.38 -11.62
CA GLY A 95 3.31 15.83 -10.82
C GLY A 95 3.52 14.33 -11.06
N VAL A 96 2.45 13.57 -11.13
CA VAL A 96 2.48 12.13 -11.47
C VAL A 96 3.06 11.93 -12.86
N GLU A 97 2.51 12.61 -13.88
CA GLU A 97 2.99 12.54 -15.27
C GLU A 97 4.50 12.83 -15.36
N LEU A 98 4.94 13.92 -14.75
CA LEU A 98 6.36 14.31 -14.73
C LEU A 98 7.22 13.29 -13.99
N GLY A 99 6.74 12.75 -12.87
CA GLY A 99 7.45 11.75 -12.08
C GLY A 99 7.63 10.44 -12.83
N TYR A 100 6.58 9.95 -13.47
CA TYR A 100 6.63 8.73 -14.27
C TYR A 100 7.54 8.88 -15.49
N LYS A 101 7.45 10.00 -16.19
CA LYS A 101 8.30 10.30 -17.35
C LYS A 101 9.79 10.43 -16.96
N ARG A 102 10.11 11.23 -15.93
CA ARG A 102 11.49 11.47 -15.48
C ARG A 102 12.12 10.23 -14.83
N GLY A 103 11.31 9.41 -14.17
CA GLY A 103 11.74 8.16 -13.54
C GLY A 103 11.83 6.97 -14.49
N ASN A 104 11.56 7.15 -15.79
CA ASN A 104 11.45 6.09 -16.79
C ASN A 104 10.53 4.95 -16.31
N LEU A 105 9.40 5.32 -15.66
CA LEU A 105 8.44 4.40 -15.12
C LEU A 105 7.42 4.00 -16.22
N ARG A 106 6.90 2.78 -16.11
CA ARG A 106 5.97 2.25 -17.08
C ARG A 106 4.61 2.96 -17.01
N SER A 107 4.09 3.46 -18.13
CA SER A 107 2.71 3.89 -18.25
C SER A 107 1.79 2.67 -18.18
N SER A 108 0.95 2.58 -17.16
CA SER A 108 0.14 1.39 -16.88
C SER A 108 -1.36 1.68 -16.73
N ILE A 109 -1.79 2.93 -16.88
CA ILE A 109 -3.17 3.34 -16.67
C ILE A 109 -3.91 3.37 -18.01
N ILE A 110 -5.07 2.73 -18.08
CA ILE A 110 -5.97 2.73 -19.23
C ILE A 110 -7.12 3.72 -18.96
N LYS A 111 -7.33 4.69 -19.86
CA LYS A 111 -8.37 5.71 -19.69
C LYS A 111 -9.78 5.13 -19.75
N ASN A 112 -10.03 4.21 -20.68
CA ASN A 112 -11.31 3.53 -20.79
C ASN A 112 -11.15 2.08 -20.34
N PRO A 113 -11.73 1.69 -19.20
CA PRO A 113 -11.53 0.35 -18.64
C PRO A 113 -12.17 -0.77 -19.47
N LEU A 114 -13.19 -0.47 -20.25
CA LEU A 114 -13.89 -1.45 -21.09
C LEU A 114 -13.24 -1.58 -22.47
N LEU A 115 -13.03 -0.45 -23.15
CA LEU A 115 -12.45 -0.42 -24.51
C LEU A 115 -10.92 -0.55 -24.50
N ARG A 116 -10.29 -0.40 -23.35
CA ARG A 116 -8.84 -0.46 -23.14
C ARG A 116 -8.11 0.69 -23.87
N GLY A 117 -7.39 0.43 -24.93
CA GLY A 117 -6.62 1.44 -25.67
C GLY A 117 -5.18 1.61 -25.17
N LYS A 118 -4.54 2.70 -25.56
CA LYS A 118 -3.14 2.97 -25.20
C LYS A 118 -2.99 3.38 -23.73
N PRO A 119 -1.97 2.87 -23.02
CA PRO A 119 -1.67 3.30 -21.66
C PRO A 119 -1.29 4.78 -21.56
N THR A 120 -1.54 5.36 -20.40
CA THR A 120 -1.18 6.75 -20.03
C THR A 120 -0.54 6.78 -18.65
N ASP A 121 0.14 7.88 -18.31
CA ASP A 121 0.77 8.12 -17.00
C ASP A 121 0.29 9.42 -16.33
N ASN A 122 -0.74 10.08 -16.88
CA ASN A 122 -1.24 11.36 -16.41
C ASN A 122 -2.49 11.27 -15.52
N LEU A 123 -2.72 10.13 -14.89
CA LEU A 123 -3.85 9.89 -14.00
C LEU A 123 -3.39 9.34 -12.65
N ALA A 124 -4.15 9.65 -11.62
CA ALA A 124 -3.99 9.09 -10.28
C ALA A 124 -5.33 9.01 -9.57
N ILE A 125 -5.43 8.12 -8.59
CA ILE A 125 -6.50 8.17 -7.59
C ILE A 125 -6.06 9.13 -6.49
N ILE A 126 -6.90 10.12 -6.16
CA ILE A 126 -6.57 11.14 -5.16
C ILE A 126 -7.56 11.04 -4.00
N HIS A 127 -7.03 10.86 -2.80
CA HIS A 127 -7.78 10.90 -1.54
C HIS A 127 -7.40 12.16 -0.77
N LEU A 128 -8.39 12.96 -0.41
CA LEU A 128 -8.21 14.20 0.36
C LEU A 128 -8.71 14.00 1.79
N ASN A 129 -7.96 14.48 2.76
CA ASN A 129 -8.34 14.52 4.16
C ASN A 129 -7.95 15.86 4.78
N PHE A 130 -8.85 16.44 5.57
CA PHE A 130 -8.60 17.68 6.30
C PHE A 130 -8.16 17.34 7.72
N VAL A 131 -7.07 17.98 8.16
CA VAL A 131 -6.50 17.78 9.49
C VAL A 131 -6.23 19.11 10.18
N LYS A 132 -6.10 19.09 11.51
CA LYS A 132 -5.67 20.28 12.27
C LYS A 132 -4.23 20.66 11.89
N GLY A 133 -3.94 21.95 11.91
CA GLY A 133 -2.58 22.47 11.73
C GLY A 133 -2.35 23.23 10.42
N ASN A 134 -1.08 23.43 10.08
CA ASN A 134 -0.65 24.29 8.97
C ASN A 134 0.30 23.55 8.00
N LYS A 135 0.26 22.23 7.96
CA LYS A 135 1.08 21.42 7.07
C LYS A 135 0.22 20.77 5.99
N LEU A 136 0.79 20.58 4.82
CA LEU A 136 0.25 19.74 3.76
C LEU A 136 1.15 18.53 3.64
N LYS A 137 0.59 17.34 3.84
CA LYS A 137 1.32 16.09 3.69
C LYS A 137 0.85 15.37 2.45
N LEU A 138 1.81 15.02 1.61
CA LEU A 138 1.61 14.25 0.38
C LEU A 138 2.20 12.86 0.57
N MET A 139 1.42 11.84 0.25
CA MET A 139 1.87 10.44 0.27
C MET A 139 1.51 9.80 -1.07
N VAL A 140 2.49 9.21 -1.73
CA VAL A 140 2.30 8.49 -3.00
C VAL A 140 2.51 7.00 -2.76
N LEU A 141 1.49 6.21 -3.12
CA LEU A 141 1.47 4.75 -3.11
C LEU A 141 1.30 4.24 -4.54
N PRO A 142 2.36 3.87 -5.25
CA PRO A 142 2.24 3.18 -6.53
C PRO A 142 1.69 1.76 -6.30
N LYS A 143 0.39 1.56 -6.54
CA LYS A 143 -0.30 0.30 -6.24
C LYS A 143 -0.21 -0.67 -7.42
N GLY A 144 0.54 -1.75 -7.23
CA GLY A 144 0.68 -2.83 -8.21
C GLY A 144 -0.61 -3.63 -8.36
N PHE A 145 -0.99 -3.95 -9.60
CA PHE A 145 -2.29 -4.57 -9.89
C PHE A 145 -2.33 -6.08 -9.69
N GLY A 146 -1.21 -6.76 -9.67
CA GLY A 146 -1.16 -8.17 -9.24
C GLY A 146 -1.76 -8.36 -7.84
N CYS A 147 -1.50 -7.42 -6.94
CA CYS A 147 -2.08 -7.41 -5.59
C CYS A 147 -3.44 -6.70 -5.52
N GLU A 148 -3.63 -5.61 -6.26
CA GLU A 148 -4.91 -4.88 -6.25
C GLU A 148 -6.07 -5.78 -6.70
N ASN A 149 -5.85 -6.65 -7.67
CA ASN A 149 -6.82 -7.64 -8.15
C ASN A 149 -7.25 -8.66 -7.09
N LYS A 150 -6.53 -8.76 -5.97
CA LYS A 150 -6.84 -9.67 -4.87
C LYS A 150 -7.59 -8.97 -3.72
N THR A 151 -7.94 -7.70 -3.89
CA THR A 151 -8.75 -6.94 -2.92
C THR A 151 -10.14 -7.55 -2.81
N GLN A 152 -10.60 -7.76 -1.58
CA GLN A 152 -11.96 -8.23 -1.30
C GLN A 152 -12.62 -7.38 -0.22
N LEU A 153 -13.93 -7.24 -0.34
CA LEU A 153 -14.82 -6.62 0.63
C LEU A 153 -15.92 -7.61 1.00
N HIS A 154 -16.22 -7.71 2.29
CA HIS A 154 -17.38 -8.43 2.79
C HIS A 154 -18.21 -7.56 3.74
N MET A 155 -19.53 -7.62 3.59
CA MET A 155 -20.47 -6.94 4.49
C MET A 155 -20.96 -7.95 5.51
N PHE A 156 -20.38 -7.95 6.69
CA PHE A 156 -20.81 -8.82 7.79
C PHE A 156 -22.10 -8.31 8.45
N LYS A 157 -22.84 -9.24 9.05
CA LYS A 157 -23.87 -8.86 10.01
C LYS A 157 -23.22 -8.25 11.26
N PRO A 158 -23.89 -7.30 11.95
CA PRO A 158 -23.31 -6.71 13.17
C PRO A 158 -23.10 -7.69 14.32
N THR A 159 -23.74 -8.87 14.24
CA THR A 159 -23.59 -9.98 15.18
C THR A 159 -22.45 -10.94 14.84
N ALA A 160 -21.71 -10.69 13.77
CA ALA A 160 -20.59 -11.55 13.38
C ALA A 160 -19.52 -11.60 14.47
N LYS A 161 -19.00 -12.80 14.71
CA LYS A 161 -17.93 -13.00 15.69
C LYS A 161 -16.57 -12.62 15.09
N ILE A 162 -15.64 -12.28 15.96
CA ILE A 162 -14.29 -11.91 15.55
C ILE A 162 -13.59 -13.02 14.75
N ASP A 163 -13.89 -14.28 15.03
CA ASP A 163 -13.29 -15.41 14.33
C ASP A 163 -13.78 -15.51 12.89
N GLU A 164 -15.04 -15.19 12.59
CA GLU A 164 -15.55 -15.11 11.20
C GLU A 164 -14.80 -14.02 10.40
N ILE A 165 -14.50 -12.89 11.04
CA ILE A 165 -13.71 -11.82 10.42
C ILE A 165 -12.27 -12.28 10.17
N LYS A 166 -11.64 -12.98 11.12
CA LYS A 166 -10.30 -13.55 10.95
C LYS A 166 -10.27 -14.57 9.80
N GLU A 167 -11.22 -15.47 9.75
CA GLU A 167 -11.35 -16.48 8.69
C GLU A 167 -11.46 -15.82 7.31
N PHE A 168 -12.28 -14.76 7.19
CA PHE A 168 -12.39 -14.00 5.95
C PHE A 168 -11.02 -13.39 5.55
N ILE A 169 -10.34 -12.69 6.47
CA ILE A 169 -9.04 -12.07 6.18
C ILE A 169 -8.02 -13.13 5.73
N ILE A 170 -7.95 -14.27 6.43
CA ILE A 170 -7.05 -15.37 6.09
C ILE A 170 -7.42 -15.98 4.74
N SER A 171 -8.72 -16.14 4.45
CA SER A 171 -9.20 -16.69 3.17
C SER A 171 -8.81 -15.82 1.99
N VAL A 172 -8.86 -14.49 2.14
CA VAL A 172 -8.41 -13.53 1.11
C VAL A 172 -6.92 -13.71 0.81
N VAL A 173 -6.09 -13.83 1.85
CA VAL A 173 -4.65 -14.06 1.68
C VAL A 173 -4.37 -15.42 1.04
N LYS A 174 -5.08 -16.47 1.45
CA LYS A 174 -4.99 -17.80 0.86
C LYS A 174 -5.37 -17.78 -0.63
N SER A 175 -6.44 -17.08 -0.98
CA SER A 175 -6.91 -16.91 -2.37
C SER A 175 -5.95 -16.07 -3.21
N ALA A 176 -5.23 -15.12 -2.62
CA ALA A 176 -4.21 -14.36 -3.32
C ALA A 176 -3.08 -15.25 -3.81
N GLY A 177 -2.66 -16.21 -2.98
CA GLY A 177 -1.69 -17.24 -3.36
C GLY A 177 -0.37 -16.69 -3.88
N PRO A 178 0.35 -17.45 -4.72
CA PRO A 178 1.64 -17.04 -5.29
C PRO A 178 1.52 -15.87 -6.28
N ASP A 179 0.38 -15.68 -6.94
CA ASP A 179 0.18 -14.72 -8.04
C ASP A 179 0.36 -13.25 -7.62
N ALA A 180 0.21 -12.97 -6.33
CA ALA A 180 0.39 -11.62 -5.78
C ALA A 180 1.78 -11.38 -5.18
N CYS A 181 2.76 -12.22 -5.49
CA CYS A 181 4.18 -12.08 -5.12
C CYS A 181 4.42 -11.92 -3.61
N PRO A 182 4.11 -12.94 -2.77
CA PRO A 182 4.45 -12.89 -1.33
C PRO A 182 5.98 -12.83 -1.10
N PRO A 183 6.42 -12.39 0.09
CA PRO A 183 5.64 -12.18 1.30
C PRO A 183 4.84 -10.87 1.26
N PHE A 184 3.63 -10.92 1.83
CA PHE A 184 2.66 -9.84 1.75
C PHE A 184 2.79 -8.82 2.87
N VAL A 185 2.27 -7.62 2.63
CA VAL A 185 1.74 -6.73 3.66
C VAL A 185 0.24 -6.66 3.46
N VAL A 186 -0.52 -6.97 4.51
CA VAL A 186 -1.97 -7.06 4.47
C VAL A 186 -2.56 -5.84 5.17
N GLY A 187 -3.26 -5.01 4.42
CA GLY A 187 -4.03 -3.89 4.94
C GLY A 187 -5.49 -4.31 5.14
N VAL A 188 -6.05 -4.05 6.29
CA VAL A 188 -7.44 -4.35 6.63
C VAL A 188 -8.16 -3.07 7.03
N GLY A 189 -9.34 -2.86 6.48
CA GLY A 189 -10.23 -1.76 6.86
C GLY A 189 -11.51 -2.32 7.46
N ILE A 190 -11.88 -1.87 8.65
CA ILE A 190 -13.08 -2.34 9.36
C ILE A 190 -13.93 -1.15 9.73
N GLY A 191 -15.21 -1.18 9.34
CA GLY A 191 -16.18 -0.15 9.67
C GLY A 191 -16.33 0.92 8.58
N GLY A 192 -17.05 1.99 8.90
CA GLY A 192 -17.52 3.00 7.95
C GLY A 192 -18.59 2.44 7.02
N THR A 193 -18.49 2.78 5.74
CA THR A 193 -19.27 2.26 4.62
C THR A 193 -18.40 1.32 3.78
N ALA A 194 -18.96 0.61 2.81
CA ALA A 194 -18.24 -0.33 1.96
C ALA A 194 -17.03 0.28 1.26
N ASP A 195 -17.22 1.45 0.66
CA ASP A 195 -16.15 2.23 0.01
C ASP A 195 -15.11 2.73 1.01
N TYR A 196 -15.55 3.15 2.21
CA TYR A 196 -14.65 3.64 3.25
C TYR A 196 -13.81 2.50 3.85
N ALA A 197 -14.36 1.31 4.03
CA ALA A 197 -13.60 0.12 4.44
C ALA A 197 -12.50 -0.22 3.42
N CYS A 198 -12.80 -0.14 2.11
CA CYS A 198 -11.80 -0.31 1.06
C CYS A 198 -10.71 0.77 1.10
N PHE A 199 -11.09 2.03 1.36
CA PHE A 199 -10.15 3.13 1.57
C PHE A 199 -9.23 2.88 2.78
N LEU A 200 -9.81 2.47 3.93
CA LEU A 200 -9.07 2.15 5.15
C LEU A 200 -8.07 1.01 4.92
N ALA A 201 -8.48 -0.07 4.27
CA ALA A 201 -7.61 -1.19 3.96
C ALA A 201 -6.39 -0.75 3.12
N LYS A 202 -6.59 0.13 2.14
CA LYS A 202 -5.50 0.66 1.33
C LYS A 202 -4.64 1.66 2.12
N LYS A 203 -5.24 2.49 2.95
CA LYS A 203 -4.55 3.43 3.84
C LYS A 203 -3.67 2.70 4.86
N ALA A 204 -4.12 1.56 5.38
CA ALA A 204 -3.37 0.72 6.31
C ALA A 204 -1.99 0.33 5.76
N LEU A 205 -1.85 0.13 4.44
CA LEU A 205 -0.55 -0.15 3.79
C LEU A 205 0.48 0.99 3.91
N LEU A 206 0.05 2.21 4.22
CA LEU A 206 0.94 3.35 4.44
C LEU A 206 1.55 3.36 5.84
N ASN A 207 1.02 2.59 6.77
CA ASN A 207 1.51 2.49 8.12
C ASN A 207 2.94 1.95 8.13
N LYS A 208 3.71 2.37 9.13
CA LYS A 208 5.07 1.87 9.32
C LYS A 208 4.99 0.46 9.89
N LEU A 209 5.57 -0.51 9.18
CA LEU A 209 5.59 -1.91 9.62
C LEU A 209 6.31 -2.04 10.96
N ASN A 210 5.79 -2.91 11.82
CA ASN A 210 6.37 -3.21 13.14
C ASN A 210 6.52 -1.97 14.06
N ALA A 211 5.85 -0.86 13.74
CA ALA A 211 5.72 0.21 14.71
C ALA A 211 4.96 -0.34 15.93
N LYS A 212 5.51 -0.12 17.14
CA LYS A 212 4.75 -0.37 18.36
C LYS A 212 3.57 0.59 18.39
N ARG A 213 2.45 0.14 17.84
CA ARG A 213 1.18 0.85 17.93
C ARG A 213 0.42 0.28 19.12
N TYR A 214 0.17 1.12 20.10
CA TYR A 214 -0.75 0.79 21.19
C TYR A 214 -2.19 0.98 20.67
N THR A 215 -2.57 0.17 19.69
CA THR A 215 -3.92 0.16 19.15
C THR A 215 -4.71 -1.00 19.74
N LEU A 216 -6.02 -0.85 19.86
CA LEU A 216 -6.92 -1.94 20.23
C LEU A 216 -6.77 -3.16 19.29
N ASN A 217 -6.26 -2.92 18.07
CA ASN A 217 -6.10 -3.92 17.03
C ASN A 217 -4.76 -4.68 17.10
N ALA A 218 -3.78 -4.24 17.90
CA ALA A 218 -2.42 -4.80 17.89
C ALA A 218 -2.36 -6.31 18.20
N SER A 219 -3.21 -6.80 19.11
CA SER A 219 -3.31 -8.23 19.39
C SER A 219 -3.89 -9.02 18.22
N LEU A 220 -4.91 -8.47 17.55
CA LEU A 220 -5.55 -9.07 16.38
C LEU A 220 -4.59 -9.08 15.18
N GLU A 221 -3.84 -7.99 14.94
CA GLU A 221 -2.80 -7.92 13.90
C GLU A 221 -1.74 -9.00 14.11
N SER A 222 -1.26 -9.17 15.34
CA SER A 222 -0.26 -10.19 15.68
C SER A 222 -0.80 -11.62 15.51
N ASP A 223 -2.03 -11.88 15.92
CA ASP A 223 -2.67 -13.19 15.78
C ASP A 223 -2.89 -13.53 14.30
N LEU A 224 -3.46 -12.62 13.51
CA LEU A 224 -3.64 -12.78 12.08
C LEU A 224 -2.32 -13.05 11.35
N LEU A 225 -1.26 -12.29 11.68
CA LEU A 225 0.07 -12.50 11.08
C LEU A 225 0.59 -13.91 11.35
N LYS A 226 0.43 -14.42 12.58
CA LYS A 226 0.82 -15.80 12.92
C LYS A 226 0.02 -16.83 12.14
N GLN A 227 -1.30 -16.65 12.04
CA GLN A 227 -2.18 -17.59 11.32
C GLN A 227 -1.92 -17.55 9.80
N ILE A 228 -1.72 -16.37 9.21
CA ILE A 228 -1.36 -16.21 7.79
C ILE A 228 -0.02 -16.89 7.49
N ASN A 229 0.96 -16.77 8.36
CA ASN A 229 2.25 -17.41 8.14
C ASN A 229 2.19 -18.96 8.24
N LYS A 230 1.21 -19.52 8.97
CA LYS A 230 0.94 -20.97 8.96
C LYS A 230 0.39 -21.49 7.63
N LEU A 231 -0.09 -20.62 6.73
CA LEU A 231 -0.51 -21.03 5.37
C LEU A 231 0.66 -21.58 4.54
N ASN A 232 1.89 -21.28 4.95
CA ASN A 232 3.13 -21.78 4.30
C ASN A 232 3.19 -21.53 2.78
N ILE A 233 2.55 -20.45 2.32
CA ILE A 233 2.65 -20.02 0.91
C ILE A 233 4.11 -19.61 0.64
N GLY A 234 4.71 -18.86 1.56
CA GLY A 234 6.12 -18.49 1.51
C GLY A 234 6.49 -17.49 0.42
N PRO A 235 7.77 -17.07 0.37
CA PRO A 235 8.27 -16.13 -0.64
C PRO A 235 8.02 -16.64 -2.06
N MET A 236 7.38 -15.80 -2.88
CA MET A 236 6.98 -16.10 -4.27
C MET A 236 6.15 -17.39 -4.43
N GLY A 237 5.47 -17.85 -3.36
CA GLY A 237 4.65 -19.05 -3.38
C GLY A 237 5.43 -20.37 -3.34
N LEU A 238 6.69 -20.34 -2.97
CA LEU A 238 7.59 -21.51 -2.99
C LEU A 238 7.77 -22.17 -1.61
N GLY A 239 6.82 -21.94 -0.71
CA GLY A 239 6.88 -22.44 0.66
C GLY A 239 7.78 -21.60 1.55
N GLY A 240 7.86 -21.95 2.85
CA GLY A 240 8.68 -21.26 3.82
C GLY A 240 7.87 -20.52 4.88
N LYS A 241 8.55 -20.01 5.89
CA LYS A 241 7.94 -19.45 7.12
C LYS A 241 7.21 -18.14 6.92
N THR A 242 7.53 -17.37 5.87
CA THR A 242 7.06 -16.00 5.72
C THR A 242 6.13 -15.85 4.53
N THR A 243 4.82 -15.94 4.78
CA THR A 243 3.75 -15.62 3.82
C THR A 243 3.41 -14.14 3.84
N ALA A 244 3.44 -13.53 5.02
CA ALA A 244 3.25 -12.09 5.20
C ALA A 244 4.31 -11.50 6.15
N LEU A 245 4.67 -10.23 5.91
CA LEU A 245 5.58 -9.44 6.72
C LEU A 245 4.84 -8.70 7.85
N ALA A 246 3.61 -8.27 7.57
CA ALA A 246 2.77 -7.55 8.52
C ALA A 246 1.29 -7.65 8.15
N VAL A 247 0.44 -7.46 9.14
CA VAL A 247 -0.98 -7.15 9.03
C VAL A 247 -1.20 -5.82 9.72
N ASP A 248 -1.83 -4.87 9.05
CA ASP A 248 -2.15 -3.55 9.57
C ASP A 248 -3.65 -3.30 9.46
N ILE A 249 -4.31 -2.93 10.56
CA ILE A 249 -5.76 -2.73 10.64
C ILE A 249 -6.06 -1.26 10.93
N GLU A 250 -6.87 -0.66 10.07
CA GLU A 250 -7.51 0.64 10.28
C GLU A 250 -9.00 0.44 10.57
N THR A 251 -9.52 1.16 11.56
CA THR A 251 -10.93 1.05 11.95
C THR A 251 -11.61 2.41 11.89
N TYR A 252 -12.91 2.39 11.67
CA TYR A 252 -13.76 3.59 11.71
C TYR A 252 -15.14 3.25 12.28
N PRO A 253 -15.82 4.16 12.98
CA PRO A 253 -17.20 3.96 13.40
C PRO A 253 -18.10 3.53 12.25
N THR A 254 -19.04 2.62 12.52
CA THR A 254 -19.95 2.09 11.49
C THR A 254 -21.38 2.17 11.94
N HIS A 255 -22.32 2.00 11.00
CA HIS A 255 -23.75 1.95 11.30
C HIS A 255 -24.09 0.69 12.11
N ILE A 256 -25.05 0.82 13.05
CA ILE A 256 -25.44 -0.29 13.96
C ILE A 256 -25.89 -1.57 13.22
N ALA A 257 -26.39 -1.42 12.00
CA ALA A 257 -26.93 -2.53 11.20
C ALA A 257 -25.91 -3.16 10.23
N GLY A 258 -24.64 -2.75 10.25
CA GLY A 258 -23.64 -3.25 9.28
C GLY A 258 -22.23 -3.28 9.81
N LEU A 259 -21.42 -4.19 9.26
CA LEU A 259 -20.01 -4.32 9.59
C LEU A 259 -19.21 -4.63 8.31
N PRO A 260 -18.81 -3.58 7.53
CA PRO A 260 -17.96 -3.77 6.38
C PRO A 260 -16.52 -4.10 6.79
N VAL A 261 -15.94 -5.10 6.14
CA VAL A 261 -14.53 -5.48 6.30
C VAL A 261 -13.92 -5.61 4.91
N ALA A 262 -12.88 -4.87 4.65
CA ALA A 262 -12.12 -4.92 3.40
C ALA A 262 -10.68 -5.36 3.66
N VAL A 263 -10.12 -6.12 2.73
CA VAL A 263 -8.73 -6.57 2.74
C VAL A 263 -8.05 -6.13 1.45
N ASN A 264 -6.98 -5.37 1.56
CA ASN A 264 -6.13 -4.97 0.43
C ASN A 264 -4.71 -5.48 0.66
N ILE A 265 -4.16 -6.18 -0.31
CA ILE A 265 -2.84 -6.82 -0.19
C ILE A 265 -1.80 -6.02 -0.97
N SER A 266 -0.60 -5.91 -0.43
CA SER A 266 0.59 -5.52 -1.17
C SER A 266 1.61 -6.65 -1.18
N CYS A 267 2.38 -6.77 -2.28
CA CYS A 267 3.49 -7.70 -2.38
C CYS A 267 4.70 -7.24 -1.53
N HIS A 268 5.74 -8.04 -1.54
CA HIS A 268 7.03 -7.73 -0.90
C HIS A 268 7.61 -6.37 -1.32
N ALA A 269 7.26 -5.87 -2.50
CA ALA A 269 7.67 -4.56 -3.00
C ALA A 269 6.67 -3.47 -2.61
N LEU A 270 6.21 -3.42 -1.34
CA LEU A 270 5.36 -2.34 -0.85
C LEU A 270 6.11 -1.00 -0.95
N ARG A 271 5.66 -0.18 -1.89
CA ARG A 271 6.28 1.09 -2.29
C ARG A 271 5.43 2.25 -1.85
N SER A 272 6.02 3.16 -1.10
CA SER A 272 5.40 4.45 -0.84
C SER A 272 6.45 5.48 -0.46
N ALA A 273 6.15 6.75 -0.72
CA ALA A 273 6.96 7.86 -0.26
C ALA A 273 6.07 8.99 0.23
N SER A 274 6.53 9.73 1.21
CA SER A 274 5.79 10.85 1.77
C SER A 274 6.67 12.05 2.02
N ARG A 275 6.04 13.25 2.03
CA ARG A 275 6.66 14.52 2.41
C ARG A 275 5.61 15.46 2.99
N GLU A 276 6.01 16.17 4.04
CA GLU A 276 5.30 17.35 4.55
C GLU A 276 5.90 18.61 3.92
N ILE A 277 5.05 19.53 3.51
CA ILE A 277 5.45 20.82 2.93
C ILE A 277 4.63 21.95 3.56
#